data_a59bf1b79583fc76d519010424d973e0
#
_entry.id   a59bf1b79583fc76d519010424d973e0
#
_cell.length_a   1.000
_cell.length_b   1.000
_cell.length_c   1.000
_cell.angle_alpha   90.00
_cell.angle_beta   90.00
_cell.angle_gamma   90.00
#
_symmetry.space_group_name_H-M   'P 1'
#
loop_
_entity.id
_entity.type
_entity.pdbx_description
1 polymer ?
#
loop_
_entity_poly.entity_id
_entity_poly.type
_entity_poly.pdbx_seq_one_letter_code
_entity_poly.pdbx_strand_id
1 'polypeptide(L)'
;MKKKITERDIGLKDGKDISLSHLKGKYDQKMPEVPLEFNHHDFEFNGSMVIHLPKENVRWYPKMEDVIYAMKDGEIRGVTYPMYFAPTDKYLFNLMIFANQEVDVVELKYWSYGHNELYSLGVQEFSDNMRLGTPIGPVELGRV
;
A
#
# COMPACT_ATOMS: atom_id res chain seq x y z
N MET A 1 -2.16 5.28 -16.99
CA MET A 1 -1.57 4.85 -17.00
C MET A 1 -1.21 4.93 -16.42
N LYS A 2 -1.37 4.64 -15.88
CA LYS A 2 -0.91 4.38 -15.38
C LYS A 2 -0.15 4.23 -15.24
N LYS A 3 0.21 3.86 -15.03
CA LYS A 3 1.06 3.52 -15.11
C LYS A 3 1.22 3.12 -15.35
N LYS A 4 1.08 2.80 -14.86
CA LYS A 4 1.31 2.14 -15.39
C LYS A 4 2.07 1.47 -15.63
N ILE A 5 1.79 0.87 -15.36
CA ILE A 5 2.69 0.12 -15.92
C ILE A 5 2.95 0.60 -17.16
N THR A 6 3.52 0.70 -17.61
CA THR A 6 3.76 1.17 -18.73
C THR A 6 4.17 0.35 -19.66
N GLU A 7 4.00 0.29 -20.54
CA GLU A 7 4.39 -0.51 -21.37
C GLU A 7 5.68 -0.96 -21.20
N ARG A 8 6.42 -0.44 -20.52
CA ARG A 8 7.69 -0.81 -20.34
C ARG A 8 7.89 -1.96 -19.55
N ASP A 9 7.22 -2.10 -18.54
CA ASP A 9 7.51 -3.19 -17.72
C ASP A 9 7.00 -4.43 -18.24
N ILE A 10 6.20 -4.38 -19.27
CA ILE A 10 5.74 -5.52 -19.76
C ILE A 10 6.50 -5.93 -20.87
N GLY A 11 7.14 -5.12 -21.35
CA GLY A 11 7.85 -5.48 -22.42
C GLY A 11 7.07 -5.72 -23.60
N LEU A 12 6.52 -5.82 -23.94
CA LEU A 12 5.74 -6.16 -24.71
C LEU A 12 5.39 -6.14 -25.79
N LYS A 13 5.09 -6.23 -26.11
CA LYS A 13 4.71 -6.35 -26.86
C LYS A 13 4.04 -6.08 -27.67
N ASP A 14 3.94 -5.90 -28.02
CA ASP A 14 3.43 -5.58 -28.64
C ASP A 14 3.17 -5.27 -29.00
N GLY A 15 3.26 -5.22 -28.80
CA GLY A 15 3.05 -4.79 -28.81
C GLY A 15 2.50 -4.70 -28.80
N LYS A 16 2.55 -4.65 -28.76
CA LYS A 16 1.96 -4.48 -28.45
C LYS A 16 1.35 -4.77 -28.17
N ASP A 17 1.36 -5.08 -28.11
CA ASP A 17 0.73 -5.35 -27.63
C ASP A 17 0.19 -5.96 -27.24
N ILE A 18 0.41 -6.43 -28.27
CA ILE A 18 -0.55 -7.16 -27.81
C ILE A 18 -0.63 -7.47 -26.67
N SER A 19 0.13 -7.91 -26.49
CA SER A 19 0.31 -8.24 -25.18
C SER A 19 0.17 -7.12 -24.27
N LEU A 20 0.57 -5.95 -24.64
CA LEU A 20 0.45 -4.82 -23.76
C LEU A 20 -0.98 -4.48 -23.46
N SER A 21 -1.86 -4.45 -24.45
CA SER A 21 -3.24 -4.14 -24.15
C SER A 21 -3.88 -5.25 -23.35
N HIS A 22 -3.50 -6.48 -23.59
CA HIS A 22 -4.01 -7.58 -22.77
C HIS A 22 -3.58 -7.44 -21.32
N LEU A 23 -2.33 -7.12 -21.09
CA LEU A 23 -1.83 -6.99 -19.74
C LEU A 23 -2.43 -5.77 -19.06
N LYS A 24 -2.63 -4.69 -19.80
CA LYS A 24 -3.24 -3.53 -19.22
C LYS A 24 -4.66 -3.80 -18.76
N GLY A 25 -5.44 -4.50 -19.55
CA GLY A 25 -6.77 -4.87 -19.14
C GLY A 25 -6.76 -5.77 -17.93
N LYS A 26 -5.80 -6.69 -17.87
CA LYS A 26 -5.69 -7.58 -16.74
C LYS A 26 -5.34 -6.81 -15.47
N TYR A 27 -4.42 -5.84 -15.56
CA TYR A 27 -4.10 -5.03 -14.41
C TYR A 27 -5.30 -4.17 -13.99
N ASP A 28 -6.02 -3.61 -14.94
CA ASP A 28 -7.19 -2.81 -14.61
C ASP A 28 -8.22 -3.62 -13.85
N GLN A 29 -8.36 -4.90 -14.15
CA GLN A 29 -9.28 -5.75 -13.44
C GLN A 29 -8.81 -6.05 -12.02
N LYS A 30 -7.50 -6.05 -11.79
CA LYS A 30 -6.95 -6.39 -10.48
C LYS A 30 -6.66 -5.20 -9.61
N MET A 31 -6.52 -4.02 -10.19
CA MET A 31 -6.18 -2.83 -9.40
C MET A 31 -7.44 -2.23 -8.79
N PRO A 32 -7.34 -1.73 -7.56
CA PRO A 32 -8.47 -1.01 -6.99
C PRO A 32 -8.61 0.34 -7.69
N GLU A 33 -9.76 0.96 -7.54
CA GLU A 33 -9.97 2.29 -8.12
C GLU A 33 -9.16 3.36 -7.41
N VAL A 34 -8.59 3.05 -6.28
CA VAL A 34 -7.78 4.00 -5.53
C VAL A 34 -6.45 4.18 -6.24
N PRO A 35 -6.06 5.41 -6.59
CA PRO A 35 -4.78 5.60 -7.26
C PRO A 35 -3.63 5.24 -6.36
N LEU A 36 -2.49 4.91 -6.96
CA LEU A 36 -1.30 4.57 -6.19
C LEU A 36 -0.45 5.78 -5.85
N GLU A 37 -0.73 6.91 -6.49
CA GLU A 37 0.09 8.11 -6.31
C GLU A 37 -0.73 9.22 -5.71
N PHE A 38 -0.06 10.04 -4.92
CA PHE A 38 -0.65 11.25 -4.37
C PHE A 38 0.49 12.24 -4.14
N ASN A 39 0.14 13.51 -4.02
CA ASN A 39 1.16 14.54 -3.86
C ASN A 39 1.33 14.84 -2.37
N HIS A 40 2.36 14.26 -1.75
CA HIS A 40 2.58 14.45 -0.32
C HIS A 40 2.94 15.90 0.04
N HIS A 41 3.35 16.70 -0.94
CA HIS A 41 3.62 18.11 -0.68
C HIS A 41 2.36 18.91 -0.39
N ASP A 42 1.18 18.34 -0.63
CA ASP A 42 -0.07 19.00 -0.28
C ASP A 42 -0.34 18.93 1.22
N PHE A 43 0.48 18.24 2.00
CA PHE A 43 0.22 18.01 3.41
C PHE A 43 1.34 18.58 4.27
N GLU A 44 0.95 19.12 5.42
CA GLU A 44 1.88 19.85 6.29
C GLU A 44 2.56 18.96 7.31
N PHE A 45 1.89 17.88 7.75
CA PHE A 45 2.38 17.04 8.83
C PHE A 45 2.54 15.60 8.35
N ASN A 46 3.45 14.86 8.98
CA ASN A 46 3.63 13.45 8.62
C ASN A 46 4.08 12.65 9.84
N GLY A 47 3.87 11.34 9.73
CA GLY A 47 4.34 10.36 10.70
C GLY A 47 4.58 9.05 9.99
N SER A 48 5.13 8.07 10.66
CA SER A 48 5.47 6.80 10.03
C SER A 48 5.09 5.62 10.88
N MET A 49 4.87 4.49 10.21
CA MET A 49 4.61 3.20 10.84
C MET A 49 5.39 2.12 10.12
N VAL A 50 5.89 1.15 10.89
CA VAL A 50 6.41 -0.09 10.32
C VAL A 50 5.40 -1.17 10.66
N ILE A 51 4.80 -1.78 9.64
CA ILE A 51 3.67 -2.70 9.79
C ILE A 51 4.06 -4.09 9.33
N HIS A 52 3.64 -5.08 10.10
CA HIS A 52 3.75 -6.48 9.73
C HIS A 52 2.35 -7.08 9.73
N LEU A 53 2.03 -7.87 8.69
CA LEU A 53 0.76 -8.57 8.61
C LEU A 53 1.06 -10.06 8.77
N PRO A 54 0.94 -10.60 10.00
CA PRO A 54 1.16 -12.02 10.19
C PRO A 54 0.22 -12.84 9.30
N LYS A 55 0.71 -13.93 8.76
CA LYS A 55 -0.09 -14.78 7.88
C LYS A 55 -1.40 -15.18 8.53
N GLU A 56 -1.39 -15.47 9.83
CA GLU A 56 -2.58 -15.88 10.56
C GLU A 56 -3.65 -14.80 10.54
N ASN A 57 -3.24 -13.53 10.47
CA ASN A 57 -4.17 -12.42 10.51
C ASN A 57 -4.79 -12.11 9.17
N VAL A 58 -4.12 -12.46 8.07
CA VAL A 58 -4.60 -12.15 6.73
C VAL A 58 -4.71 -13.38 5.86
N ARG A 59 -4.28 -14.56 6.35
CA ARG A 59 -4.45 -15.86 5.70
C ARG A 59 -3.57 -16.09 4.48
N TRP A 60 -2.58 -15.24 4.28
CA TRP A 60 -1.59 -15.46 3.20
C TRP A 60 -0.37 -14.63 3.51
N TYR A 61 0.71 -14.91 2.78
CA TYR A 61 1.89 -14.08 2.88
C TYR A 61 1.74 -12.88 1.96
N PRO A 62 2.13 -11.68 2.39
CA PRO A 62 2.11 -10.53 1.50
C PRO A 62 3.00 -10.75 0.28
N LYS A 63 2.58 -10.19 -0.84
CA LYS A 63 3.31 -10.27 -2.09
C LYS A 63 3.80 -8.89 -2.47
N MET A 64 4.80 -8.84 -3.36
CA MET A 64 5.42 -7.58 -3.71
C MET A 64 4.46 -6.60 -4.36
N GLU A 65 3.39 -7.09 -4.95
CA GLU A 65 2.40 -6.23 -5.62
C GLU A 65 1.31 -5.74 -4.67
N ASP A 66 1.33 -6.22 -3.43
CA ASP A 66 0.33 -5.79 -2.45
C ASP A 66 0.63 -4.37 -1.99
N VAL A 67 -0.39 -3.67 -1.53
CA VAL A 67 -0.27 -2.26 -1.16
C VAL A 67 -1.02 -2.00 0.14
N ILE A 68 -0.43 -1.22 1.02
CA ILE A 68 -1.17 -0.67 2.15
C ILE A 68 -1.35 0.82 1.91
N TYR A 69 -2.58 1.28 2.10
CA TYR A 69 -2.97 2.68 2.00
C TYR A 69 -3.34 3.23 3.36
N ALA A 70 -3.03 4.50 3.60
CA ALA A 70 -3.69 5.28 4.64
C ALA A 70 -4.64 6.22 3.92
N MET A 71 -5.89 6.27 4.36
CA MET A 71 -6.91 7.05 3.69
C MET A 71 -7.77 7.81 4.68
N LYS A 72 -8.27 8.96 4.26
CA LYS A 72 -9.25 9.70 5.03
C LYS A 72 -10.27 10.29 4.07
N ASP A 73 -11.56 9.95 4.29
CA ASP A 73 -12.67 10.47 3.48
C ASP A 73 -12.42 10.32 1.98
N GLY A 74 -11.90 9.17 1.60
CA GLY A 74 -11.61 8.88 0.20
C GLY A 74 -10.33 9.47 -0.35
N GLU A 75 -9.58 10.20 0.47
CA GLU A 75 -8.33 10.82 0.04
C GLU A 75 -7.16 9.97 0.53
N ILE A 76 -6.18 9.77 -0.35
CA ILE A 76 -4.99 9.02 0.02
C ILE A 76 -4.10 9.88 0.88
N ARG A 77 -3.70 9.35 2.03
CA ARG A 77 -2.79 9.98 2.96
C ARG A 77 -1.48 9.24 3.08
N GLY A 78 -1.33 8.13 2.40
CA GLY A 78 -0.09 7.35 2.37
C GLY A 78 -0.27 6.10 1.58
N VAL A 79 0.83 5.58 1.02
CA VAL A 79 0.79 4.38 0.21
C VAL A 79 2.16 3.70 0.32
N THR A 80 2.17 2.37 0.43
CA THR A 80 3.45 1.67 0.47
C THR A 80 3.30 0.23 -0.01
N TYR A 81 4.41 -0.32 -0.48
CA TYR A 81 4.55 -1.72 -0.90
C TYR A 81 5.35 -2.48 0.15
N PRO A 82 5.27 -3.80 0.18
CA PRO A 82 6.06 -4.58 1.14
C PRO A 82 7.54 -4.59 0.78
N MET A 83 8.37 -4.73 1.80
CA MET A 83 9.80 -4.86 1.66
C MET A 83 10.25 -6.00 2.53
N TYR A 84 11.08 -6.90 1.99
CA TYR A 84 11.57 -8.04 2.75
C TYR A 84 12.66 -7.60 3.71
N PHE A 85 12.54 -7.98 4.98
CA PHE A 85 13.51 -7.68 6.01
C PHE A 85 14.17 -8.98 6.43
N ALA A 86 15.36 -9.22 5.91
CA ALA A 86 16.05 -10.50 6.10
C ALA A 86 16.33 -10.88 7.56
N PRO A 87 16.70 -9.93 8.44
CA PRO A 87 17.02 -10.33 9.82
C PRO A 87 15.90 -11.06 10.54
N THR A 88 14.65 -10.80 10.22
CA THR A 88 13.52 -11.50 10.84
C THR A 88 12.72 -12.32 9.85
N ASP A 89 13.15 -12.37 8.58
CA ASP A 89 12.48 -13.16 7.55
C ASP A 89 11.01 -12.76 7.44
N LYS A 90 10.74 -11.46 7.38
CA LYS A 90 9.38 -10.95 7.30
C LYS A 90 9.29 -9.91 6.21
N TYR A 91 8.07 -9.77 5.64
CA TYR A 91 7.76 -8.65 4.77
C TYR A 91 7.17 -7.54 5.62
N LEU A 92 7.74 -6.36 5.53
CA LEU A 92 7.31 -5.22 6.31
C LEU A 92 6.81 -4.12 5.38
N PHE A 93 5.88 -3.33 5.88
CA PHE A 93 5.35 -2.19 5.14
C PHE A 93 5.78 -0.94 5.90
N ASN A 94 6.61 -0.13 5.28
CA ASN A 94 7.03 1.15 5.86
C ASN A 94 6.10 2.22 5.32
N LEU A 95 5.16 2.64 6.14
CA LEU A 95 4.11 3.55 5.70
C LEU A 95 4.36 4.94 6.27
N MET A 96 4.41 5.93 5.38
CA MET A 96 4.42 7.33 5.78
C MET A 96 3.00 7.85 5.65
N ILE A 97 2.48 8.47 6.71
CA ILE A 97 1.13 9.01 6.74
C ILE A 97 1.21 10.51 6.78
N PHE A 98 0.37 11.18 5.99
CA PHE A 98 0.37 12.63 5.85
C PHE A 98 -0.96 13.21 6.27
N ALA A 99 -0.94 14.42 6.84
CA ALA A 99 -2.15 15.06 7.30
C ALA A 99 -1.97 16.57 7.27
N ASN A 100 -3.10 17.30 7.33
CA ASN A 100 -3.09 18.74 7.44
C ASN A 100 -3.47 19.21 8.84
N GLN A 101 -3.52 18.28 9.79
CA GLN A 101 -3.74 18.59 11.20
C GLN A 101 -2.71 17.84 12.01
N GLU A 102 -2.31 18.40 13.14
CA GLU A 102 -1.32 17.74 13.99
C GLU A 102 -1.83 16.43 14.55
N VAL A 103 -3.14 16.30 14.71
CA VAL A 103 -3.78 15.10 15.20
C VAL A 103 -4.92 14.77 14.26
N ASP A 104 -5.00 13.52 13.84
CA ASP A 104 -6.03 13.10 12.89
C ASP A 104 -6.27 11.61 13.07
N VAL A 105 -7.21 11.06 12.30
CA VAL A 105 -7.48 9.63 12.28
C VAL A 105 -7.57 9.21 10.83
N VAL A 106 -6.87 8.15 10.47
CA VAL A 106 -6.90 7.61 9.11
C VAL A 106 -7.36 6.16 9.15
N GLU A 107 -7.89 5.71 8.04
CA GLU A 107 -8.22 4.30 7.86
C GLU A 107 -7.09 3.63 7.11
N LEU A 108 -6.67 2.45 7.56
CA LEU A 108 -5.65 1.67 6.87
C LEU A 108 -6.34 0.61 6.04
N LYS A 109 -5.94 0.51 4.78
CA LYS A 109 -6.51 -0.47 3.85
C LYS A 109 -5.42 -1.24 3.18
N TYR A 110 -5.71 -2.50 2.87
CA TYR A 110 -4.77 -3.42 2.28
C TYR A 110 -5.34 -3.93 0.96
N TRP A 111 -4.58 -3.72 -0.11
CA TRP A 111 -4.93 -4.25 -1.43
C TRP A 111 -4.12 -5.52 -1.66
N SER A 112 -4.81 -6.66 -1.80
CA SER A 112 -4.16 -7.92 -2.11
C SER A 112 -4.23 -8.16 -3.61
N TYR A 113 -3.10 -8.08 -4.26
CA TYR A 113 -3.03 -8.26 -5.70
C TYR A 113 -3.48 -9.68 -6.08
N GLY A 114 -3.01 -10.68 -5.34
CA GLY A 114 -3.31 -12.07 -5.66
C GLY A 114 -4.77 -12.43 -5.47
N HIS A 115 -5.46 -11.75 -4.56
CA HIS A 115 -6.86 -12.03 -4.26
C HIS A 115 -7.80 -11.01 -4.88
N ASN A 116 -7.25 -9.94 -5.48
CA ASN A 116 -8.03 -8.89 -6.12
C ASN A 116 -9.06 -8.30 -5.16
N GLU A 117 -8.63 -8.03 -3.92
CA GLU A 117 -9.53 -7.52 -2.89
C GLU A 117 -8.86 -6.41 -2.11
N LEU A 118 -9.68 -5.48 -1.65
CA LEU A 118 -9.26 -4.38 -0.79
C LEU A 118 -9.95 -4.56 0.55
N TYR A 119 -9.15 -4.64 1.63
CA TYR A 119 -9.70 -4.84 2.97
C TYR A 119 -9.40 -3.69 3.87
N SER A 120 -10.16 -3.58 4.94
CA SER A 120 -9.82 -2.67 6.02
C SER A 120 -8.87 -3.36 7.00
N LEU A 121 -7.86 -2.64 7.45
CA LEU A 121 -7.00 -3.06 8.55
C LEU A 121 -7.34 -2.29 9.82
N GLY A 122 -8.40 -1.49 9.79
CA GLY A 122 -8.84 -0.71 10.93
C GLY A 122 -8.45 0.75 10.81
N VAL A 123 -8.62 1.48 11.90
CA VAL A 123 -8.29 2.91 11.92
C VAL A 123 -7.01 3.11 12.72
N GLN A 124 -6.31 4.17 12.40
CA GLN A 124 -5.06 4.52 13.06
C GLN A 124 -5.09 5.99 13.44
N GLU A 125 -4.83 6.26 14.71
CA GLU A 125 -4.67 7.63 15.15
C GLU A 125 -3.35 8.17 14.64
N PHE A 126 -3.37 9.38 14.15
CA PHE A 126 -2.19 10.06 13.62
C PHE A 126 -1.82 11.21 14.53
N SER A 127 -0.54 11.37 14.79
CA SER A 127 -0.01 12.60 15.36
C SER A 127 1.26 12.99 14.62
N ASP A 128 1.53 14.28 14.55
CA ASP A 128 2.68 14.78 13.81
C ASP A 128 3.96 14.19 14.38
N ASN A 129 4.83 13.77 13.49
CA ASN A 129 6.13 13.17 13.82
C ASN A 129 6.06 11.84 14.55
N MET A 130 4.89 11.19 14.57
CA MET A 130 4.81 9.89 15.24
C MET A 130 5.67 8.86 14.52
N ARG A 131 6.16 7.89 15.28
CA ARG A 131 6.92 6.77 14.74
C ARG A 131 6.45 5.52 15.46
N LEU A 132 5.68 4.70 14.76
CA LEU A 132 5.08 3.51 15.36
C LEU A 132 5.77 2.29 14.80
N GLY A 133 6.33 1.47 15.69
CA GLY A 133 7.00 0.24 15.30
C GLY A 133 8.39 0.47 14.76
N THR A 134 9.14 -0.60 14.71
CA THR A 134 10.49 -0.65 14.14
C THR A 134 10.59 -1.91 13.30
N PRO A 135 11.63 -2.06 12.47
CA PRO A 135 11.77 -3.32 11.71
C PRO A 135 11.87 -4.56 12.59
N ILE A 136 12.42 -4.44 13.80
CA ILE A 136 12.51 -5.59 14.70
C ILE A 136 11.24 -5.76 15.52
N GLY A 137 10.57 -4.65 15.86
CA GLY A 137 9.30 -4.69 16.59
C GLY A 137 8.21 -3.95 15.83
N PRO A 138 7.76 -4.49 14.71
CA PRO A 138 6.74 -3.80 13.90
C PRO A 138 5.38 -3.84 14.58
N VAL A 139 4.50 -2.92 14.16
CA VAL A 139 3.10 -2.96 14.55
C VAL A 139 2.45 -4.09 13.79
N GLU A 140 1.81 -5.03 14.49
CA GLU A 140 1.16 -6.16 13.82
C GLU A 140 -0.31 -5.86 13.67
N LEU A 141 -0.78 -5.94 12.44
CA LEU A 141 -2.17 -5.65 12.11
C LEU A 141 -2.79 -6.86 11.42
N GLY A 142 -4.09 -6.79 11.23
CA GLY A 142 -4.82 -7.85 10.55
C GLY A 142 -6.09 -7.31 9.94
N ARG A 143 -6.73 -8.17 9.18
CA ARG A 143 -7.98 -7.86 8.52
C ARG A 143 -9.08 -7.66 9.56
N VAL A 144 -9.83 -6.61 9.35
CA VAL A 144 -10.95 -6.27 10.25
C VAL A 144 -12.26 -6.75 9.68
#